data_82cad1fe0eea30ddd23c7bbd66470a55
#
_entry.id   82cad1fe0eea30ddd23c7bbd66470a55
#
_cell.length_a   1.000
_cell.length_b   1.000
_cell.length_c   1.000
_cell.angle_alpha   90.00
_cell.angle_beta   90.00
_cell.angle_gamma   90.00
#
_symmetry.space_group_name_H-M   'P 1'
#
loop_
_entity.id
_entity.type
_entity.pdbx_description
1 polymer ?
#
loop_
_entity_poly.entity_id
_entity_poly.type
_entity_poly.pdbx_seq_one_letter_code
_entity_poly.pdbx_strand_id
1 'polypeptide(L)'
;MIKLTQIDETNFLECFALRLDNGQERFVSSPIRSLAQAYVYRDQCMPFGIYAGDKMIGYVMVIYDREEQTYNIWHFMIDAAHQRKGYGKAALAQVIRYIKTKPFGPSGTVLLTCSPENQAAYAPVSYT
;
A
#
# COMPACT_ATOMS: atom_id res chain seq x y z
N MET A 1 -14.07 9.99 -4.26
CA MET A 1 -12.89 9.75 -5.11
C MET A 1 -11.71 9.30 -4.26
N ILE A 2 -11.02 8.26 -4.70
CA ILE A 2 -9.86 7.73 -3.98
C ILE A 2 -8.59 8.43 -4.45
N LYS A 3 -7.74 8.77 -3.49
CA LYS A 3 -6.49 9.48 -3.77
C LYS A 3 -5.40 8.96 -2.84
N LEU A 4 -4.17 8.93 -3.33
CA LEU A 4 -2.99 8.58 -2.53
C LEU A 4 -2.28 9.86 -2.10
N THR A 5 -1.89 9.91 -0.84
CA THR A 5 -1.17 11.06 -0.29
C THR A 5 0.01 10.54 0.54
N GLN A 6 1.19 11.11 0.34
CA GLN A 6 2.36 10.72 1.12
C GLN A 6 2.10 10.90 2.61
N ILE A 7 2.66 9.98 3.40
CA ILE A 7 2.59 10.08 4.85
C ILE A 7 3.68 11.07 5.30
N ASP A 8 3.28 12.07 6.08
CA ASP A 8 4.20 13.07 6.60
C ASP A 8 3.77 13.50 8.01
N GLU A 9 4.34 14.60 8.49
CA GLU A 9 4.07 15.08 9.84
C GLU A 9 2.61 15.54 10.03
N THR A 10 1.90 15.82 8.95
CA THR A 10 0.52 16.31 9.04
C THR A 10 -0.51 15.19 9.14
N ASN A 11 -0.16 13.96 8.77
CA ASN A 11 -1.16 12.88 8.69
C ASN A 11 -0.71 11.54 9.28
N PHE A 12 0.51 11.43 9.84
CA PHE A 12 0.99 10.13 10.31
C PHE A 12 0.17 9.58 11.50
N LEU A 13 -0.37 10.45 12.33
CA LEU A 13 -1.19 9.99 13.46
C LEU A 13 -2.52 9.42 12.99
N GLU A 14 -3.08 9.98 11.96
CA GLU A 14 -4.28 9.44 11.33
C GLU A 14 -4.01 8.05 10.76
N CYS A 15 -2.83 7.86 10.19
CA CYS A 15 -2.39 6.56 9.70
C CYS A 15 -2.31 5.53 10.82
N PHE A 16 -1.77 5.92 11.98
CA PHE A 16 -1.66 5.02 13.13
C PHE A 16 -3.03 4.60 13.69
N ALA A 17 -4.06 5.38 13.45
CA ALA A 17 -5.40 5.09 13.94
C ALA A 17 -6.16 4.08 13.08
N LEU A 18 -5.63 3.71 11.92
CA LEU A 18 -6.28 2.73 11.05
C LEU A 18 -6.36 1.37 11.74
N ARG A 19 -7.45 0.64 11.49
CA ARG A 19 -7.70 -0.65 12.12
C ARG A 19 -8.03 -1.71 11.07
N LEU A 20 -7.61 -2.93 11.33
CA LEU A 20 -7.92 -4.08 10.50
C LEU A 20 -9.08 -4.87 11.09
N ASP A 21 -9.77 -5.64 10.24
CA ASP A 21 -10.78 -6.59 10.70
C ASP A 21 -10.13 -7.70 11.53
N ASN A 22 -10.95 -8.38 12.32
CA ASN A 22 -10.50 -9.50 13.13
C ASN A 22 -9.75 -10.52 12.29
N GLY A 23 -8.56 -10.87 12.73
CA GLY A 23 -7.73 -11.88 12.08
C GLY A 23 -6.84 -11.35 10.98
N GLN A 24 -7.13 -10.20 10.41
CA GLN A 24 -6.30 -9.65 9.33
C GLN A 24 -4.97 -9.11 9.85
N GLU A 25 -4.91 -8.68 11.09
CA GLU A 25 -3.72 -8.08 11.68
C GLU A 25 -2.51 -9.01 11.67
N ARG A 26 -2.74 -10.31 11.62
CA ARG A 26 -1.65 -11.28 11.56
C ARG A 26 -1.13 -11.52 10.14
N PHE A 27 -1.81 -10.96 9.13
CA PHE A 27 -1.43 -11.15 7.72
C PHE A 27 -0.74 -9.93 7.11
N VAL A 28 -0.85 -8.76 7.74
CA VAL A 28 -0.24 -7.53 7.23
C VAL A 28 0.44 -6.80 8.38
N SER A 29 1.50 -6.07 8.05
CA SER A 29 2.18 -5.24 9.02
C SER A 29 1.30 -4.06 9.42
N SER A 30 1.38 -3.65 10.69
CA SER A 30 0.69 -2.45 11.13
C SER A 30 1.27 -1.22 10.41
N PRO A 31 0.51 -0.14 10.29
CA PRO A 31 1.05 1.08 9.70
C PRO A 31 2.29 1.62 10.43
N ILE A 32 2.33 1.49 11.76
CA ILE A 32 3.50 1.93 12.53
C ILE A 32 4.74 1.16 12.12
N ARG A 33 4.63 -0.17 12.06
CA ARG A 33 5.75 -1.03 11.67
C ARG A 33 6.16 -0.76 10.23
N SER A 34 5.18 -0.59 9.35
CA SER A 34 5.43 -0.34 7.94
C SER A 34 6.18 0.98 7.73
N LEU A 35 5.80 2.04 8.47
CA LEU A 35 6.49 3.32 8.36
C LEU A 35 7.92 3.24 8.88
N ALA A 36 8.17 2.43 9.91
CA ALA A 36 9.53 2.20 10.39
C ALA A 36 10.37 1.52 9.31
N GLN A 37 9.81 0.54 8.61
CA GLN A 37 10.49 -0.12 7.51
C GLN A 37 10.71 0.84 6.34
N ALA A 38 9.76 1.72 6.07
CA ALA A 38 9.89 2.71 5.00
C ALA A 38 11.09 3.64 5.26
N TYR A 39 11.36 3.96 6.51
CA TYR A 39 12.53 4.76 6.84
C TYR A 39 13.82 4.05 6.45
N VAL A 40 13.90 2.75 6.71
CA VAL A 40 15.10 1.95 6.42
C VAL A 40 15.35 1.87 4.92
N TYR A 41 14.30 1.73 4.12
CA TYR A 41 14.38 1.56 2.66
C TYR A 41 13.94 2.82 1.92
N ARG A 42 14.14 3.99 2.52
CA ARG A 42 13.56 5.25 2.01
C ARG A 42 13.98 5.64 0.59
N ASP A 43 15.09 5.08 0.10
CA ASP A 43 15.57 5.38 -1.26
C ASP A 43 14.85 4.55 -2.32
N GLN A 44 14.01 3.62 -1.92
CA GLN A 44 13.36 2.70 -2.86
C GLN A 44 11.93 2.35 -2.46
N CYS A 45 11.32 3.08 -1.55
CA CYS A 45 9.95 2.84 -1.17
C CYS A 45 9.18 4.13 -0.94
N MET A 46 7.84 4.01 -0.96
CA MET A 46 6.96 5.16 -0.74
C MET A 46 5.72 4.70 -0.01
N PRO A 47 5.49 5.18 1.22
CA PRO A 47 4.26 4.93 1.95
C PRO A 47 3.21 5.99 1.60
N PHE A 48 1.97 5.55 1.38
CA PHE A 48 0.86 6.46 1.11
C PHE A 48 -0.30 6.20 2.05
N GLY A 49 -0.97 7.26 2.49
CA GLY A 49 -2.32 7.16 3.00
C GLY A 49 -3.29 7.08 1.83
N ILE A 50 -4.32 6.27 1.97
CA ILE A 50 -5.39 6.14 0.98
C ILE A 50 -6.55 6.97 1.49
N TYR A 51 -6.98 7.96 0.71
CA TYR A 51 -8.01 8.90 1.10
C TYR A 51 -9.28 8.72 0.28
N ALA A 52 -10.42 8.78 0.96
CA ALA A 52 -11.73 8.97 0.33
C ALA A 52 -12.19 10.36 0.74
N GLY A 53 -12.15 11.31 -0.18
CA GLY A 53 -12.35 12.72 0.19
C GLY A 53 -11.19 13.20 1.05
N ASP A 54 -11.49 13.76 2.21
CA ASP A 54 -10.50 14.25 3.17
C ASP A 54 -10.22 13.27 4.30
N LYS A 55 -10.75 12.07 4.24
CA LYS A 55 -10.54 11.09 5.30
C LYS A 55 -9.61 9.98 4.85
N MET A 56 -8.60 9.68 5.66
CA MET A 56 -7.73 8.54 5.41
C MET A 56 -8.49 7.25 5.76
N ILE A 57 -8.66 6.37 4.76
CA ILE A 57 -9.41 5.13 4.91
C ILE A 57 -8.52 3.90 4.74
N GLY A 58 -7.23 4.08 4.48
CA GLY A 58 -6.34 2.97 4.30
C GLY A 58 -4.89 3.40 4.16
N TYR A 59 -4.05 2.41 3.92
CA TYR A 59 -2.60 2.61 3.86
C TYR A 59 -2.01 1.64 2.84
N VAL A 60 -1.00 2.11 2.11
CA VAL A 60 -0.27 1.25 1.18
C VAL A 60 1.20 1.65 1.18
N MET A 61 2.09 0.67 1.10
CA MET A 61 3.50 0.93 0.88
C MET A 61 3.99 0.20 -0.35
N VAL A 62 4.62 0.96 -1.25
CA VAL A 62 5.24 0.45 -2.47
C VAL A 62 6.74 0.39 -2.22
N ILE A 63 7.37 -0.72 -2.58
CA ILE A 63 8.82 -0.85 -2.53
C ILE A 63 9.33 -1.35 -3.88
N TYR A 64 10.52 -0.88 -4.26
CA TYR A 64 11.15 -1.26 -5.52
C TYR A 64 12.35 -2.16 -5.23
N ASP A 65 12.36 -3.35 -5.84
CA ASP A 65 13.50 -4.27 -5.78
C ASP A 65 14.41 -3.95 -6.96
N ARG A 66 15.58 -3.38 -6.67
CA ARG A 66 16.52 -2.94 -7.70
C ARG A 66 17.18 -4.11 -8.43
N GLU A 67 17.37 -5.23 -7.75
CA GLU A 67 17.99 -6.39 -8.36
C GLU A 67 17.05 -7.04 -9.36
N GLU A 68 15.81 -7.22 -8.99
CA GLU A 68 14.80 -7.86 -9.85
C GLU A 68 14.09 -6.87 -10.75
N GLN A 69 14.29 -5.57 -10.54
CA GLN A 69 13.60 -4.50 -11.27
C GLN A 69 12.09 -4.69 -11.22
N THR A 70 11.58 -4.89 -10.00
CA THR A 70 10.18 -5.23 -9.75
C THR A 70 9.64 -4.33 -8.66
N TYR A 71 8.42 -3.83 -8.85
CA TYR A 71 7.71 -3.11 -7.81
C TYR A 71 6.86 -4.08 -7.02
N ASN A 72 6.90 -3.94 -5.69
CA ASN A 72 6.06 -4.69 -4.77
C ASN A 72 5.09 -3.74 -4.10
N ILE A 73 3.83 -4.11 -4.08
CA ILE A 73 2.87 -3.51 -3.17
C ILE A 73 3.02 -4.31 -1.89
N TRP A 74 3.88 -3.83 -0.99
CA TRP A 74 4.38 -4.59 0.13
C TRP A 74 3.38 -4.64 1.29
N HIS A 75 2.76 -3.50 1.57
CA HIS A 75 1.74 -3.41 2.60
C HIS A 75 0.54 -2.70 2.01
N PHE A 76 -0.66 -3.25 2.26
CA PHE A 76 -1.89 -2.69 1.73
C PHE A 76 -3.02 -3.02 2.67
N MET A 77 -3.73 -2.00 3.14
CA MET A 77 -4.88 -2.22 4.02
C MET A 77 -5.93 -1.15 3.82
N ILE A 78 -7.18 -1.53 4.02
CA ILE A 78 -8.31 -0.61 4.13
C ILE A 78 -8.81 -0.71 5.56
N ASP A 79 -9.05 0.43 6.21
CA ASP A 79 -9.55 0.48 7.56
C ASP A 79 -10.83 -0.35 7.70
N ALA A 80 -10.96 -1.06 8.84
CA ALA A 80 -12.08 -1.98 9.06
C ALA A 80 -13.44 -1.33 8.85
N ALA A 81 -13.58 -0.07 9.23
CA ALA A 81 -14.84 0.66 9.09
C ALA A 81 -15.19 0.99 7.64
N HIS A 82 -14.24 0.83 6.72
CA HIS A 82 -14.41 1.25 5.32
C HIS A 82 -14.25 0.10 4.33
N GLN A 83 -14.17 -1.13 4.80
CA GLN A 83 -14.04 -2.28 3.91
C GLN A 83 -15.36 -2.58 3.20
N ARG A 84 -15.29 -3.33 2.10
CA ARG A 84 -16.45 -3.77 1.32
C ARG A 84 -17.21 -2.63 0.64
N LYS A 85 -16.51 -1.51 0.37
CA LYS A 85 -17.10 -0.37 -0.34
C LYS A 85 -16.45 -0.13 -1.70
N GLY A 86 -15.61 -1.07 -2.17
CA GLY A 86 -14.90 -0.91 -3.43
C GLY A 86 -13.66 -0.02 -3.34
N TYR A 87 -13.30 0.45 -2.15
CA TYR A 87 -12.16 1.34 -1.97
C TYR A 87 -10.83 0.64 -2.27
N GLY A 88 -10.72 -0.65 -1.92
CA GLY A 88 -9.49 -1.39 -2.17
C GLY A 88 -9.16 -1.47 -3.65
N LYS A 89 -10.16 -1.76 -4.47
CA LYS A 89 -9.97 -1.84 -5.92
C LYS A 89 -9.59 -0.49 -6.51
N ALA A 90 -10.27 0.57 -6.09
CA ALA A 90 -9.99 1.92 -6.56
C ALA A 90 -8.60 2.38 -6.12
N ALA A 91 -8.20 2.05 -4.88
CA ALA A 91 -6.88 2.38 -4.37
C ALA A 91 -5.79 1.64 -5.14
N LEU A 92 -6.00 0.35 -5.42
CA LEU A 92 -5.04 -0.44 -6.18
C LEU A 92 -4.82 0.15 -7.58
N ALA A 93 -5.88 0.61 -8.23
CA ALA A 93 -5.76 1.26 -9.53
C ALA A 93 -4.88 2.51 -9.45
N GLN A 94 -5.01 3.30 -8.38
CA GLN A 94 -4.18 4.48 -8.18
C GLN A 94 -2.72 4.09 -7.92
N VAL A 95 -2.48 3.04 -7.15
CA VAL A 95 -1.12 2.55 -6.87
C VAL A 95 -0.45 2.11 -8.17
N ILE A 96 -1.15 1.36 -9.00
CA ILE A 96 -0.61 0.90 -10.28
C ILE A 96 -0.29 2.10 -11.19
N ARG A 97 -1.15 3.11 -11.20
CA ARG A 97 -0.90 4.33 -11.96
C ARG A 97 0.38 5.03 -11.48
N TYR A 98 0.58 5.10 -10.16
CA TYR A 98 1.80 5.65 -9.59
C TYR A 98 3.03 4.86 -10.04
N ILE A 99 2.95 3.53 -9.96
CA ILE A 99 4.06 2.66 -10.32
C ILE A 99 4.41 2.79 -11.81
N LYS A 100 3.42 3.02 -12.66
CA LYS A 100 3.65 3.22 -14.09
C LYS A 100 4.51 4.44 -14.39
N THR A 101 4.62 5.38 -13.46
CA THR A 101 5.54 6.51 -13.61
C THR A 101 6.99 6.10 -13.38
N LYS A 102 7.22 4.86 -12.91
CA LYS A 102 8.53 4.29 -12.65
C LYS A 102 9.39 5.16 -11.73
N PRO A 103 8.86 5.48 -10.54
CA PRO A 103 9.49 6.49 -9.67
C PRO A 103 10.87 6.09 -9.17
N PHE A 104 11.20 4.78 -9.13
CA PHE A 104 12.49 4.31 -8.62
C PHE A 104 13.31 3.57 -9.67
N GLY A 105 12.72 3.21 -10.80
CA GLY A 105 13.44 2.51 -11.86
C GLY A 105 12.51 1.70 -12.77
N PRO A 106 13.04 1.10 -13.81
CA PRO A 106 12.24 0.40 -14.82
C PRO A 106 11.67 -0.92 -14.28
N SER A 107 10.48 -1.27 -14.74
CA SER A 107 9.86 -2.56 -14.46
C SER A 107 8.62 -2.72 -15.32
N GLY A 108 8.27 -3.96 -15.65
CA GLY A 108 7.00 -4.28 -16.31
C GLY A 108 6.06 -5.06 -15.39
N THR A 109 6.44 -5.28 -14.13
CA THR A 109 5.72 -6.17 -13.23
C THR A 109 5.51 -5.53 -11.86
N VAL A 110 4.32 -5.76 -11.30
CA VAL A 110 3.99 -5.37 -9.93
C VAL A 110 3.56 -6.63 -9.18
N LEU A 111 4.10 -6.82 -8.00
CA LEU A 111 3.75 -7.94 -7.14
C LEU A 111 2.99 -7.45 -5.91
N LEU A 112 2.03 -8.24 -5.47
CA LEU A 112 1.33 -8.02 -4.21
C LEU A 112 1.87 -9.02 -3.20
N THR A 113 2.51 -8.52 -2.15
CA THR A 113 3.09 -9.37 -1.11
C THR A 113 2.07 -9.53 0.02
N CYS A 114 1.70 -10.77 0.32
CA CYS A 114 0.74 -11.06 1.38
C CYS A 114 1.05 -12.42 1.98
N SER A 115 0.41 -12.73 3.12
CA SER A 115 0.57 -14.05 3.73
C SER A 115 -0.13 -15.10 2.86
N PRO A 116 0.30 -16.37 2.94
CA PRO A 116 -0.34 -17.44 2.17
C PRO A 116 -1.84 -17.55 2.45
N GLU A 117 -2.27 -17.32 3.68
CA GLU A 117 -3.67 -17.44 4.05
C GLU A 117 -4.52 -16.33 3.43
N ASN A 118 -3.89 -15.23 3.05
CA ASN A 118 -4.60 -14.09 2.45
C ASN A 118 -4.31 -13.96 0.96
N GLN A 119 -3.61 -14.92 0.39
CA GLN A 119 -3.15 -14.84 -0.98
C GLN A 119 -4.29 -14.76 -1.99
N ALA A 120 -5.42 -15.37 -1.68
CA ALA A 120 -6.58 -15.36 -2.57
C ALA A 120 -7.12 -13.94 -2.83
N ALA A 121 -6.84 -13.00 -1.93
CA ALA A 121 -7.28 -11.61 -2.08
C ALA A 121 -6.41 -10.82 -3.06
N TYR A 122 -5.27 -11.36 -3.45
CA TYR A 122 -4.29 -10.65 -4.26
C TYR A 122 -3.77 -11.54 -5.37
N ALA A 123 -3.37 -10.92 -6.46
CA ALA A 123 -2.76 -11.60 -7.58
C ALA A 123 -1.64 -10.73 -8.14
N PRO A 124 -0.62 -11.35 -8.75
CA PRO A 124 0.38 -10.56 -9.47
C PRO A 124 -0.28 -9.73 -10.56
N VAL A 125 0.17 -8.50 -10.71
CA VAL A 125 -0.38 -7.57 -11.69
C VAL A 125 0.74 -7.19 -12.65
N SER A 126 0.47 -7.37 -13.95
CA SER A 126 1.42 -6.98 -14.98
C SER A 126 0.91 -5.74 -15.70
N TYR A 127 1.85 -4.83 -16.02
CA TYR A 127 1.55 -3.67 -16.85
C TYR A 127 2.70 -3.47 -17.82
N THR A 128 2.46 -3.47 -19.05
CA THR A 128 3.50 -3.27 -20.07
C THR A 128 3.02 -2.30 -21.12
#